data_e288340c3c1ebc93ee95d1fc53ad6296
#
_entry.id   e288340c3c1ebc93ee95d1fc53ad6296
#
_cell.length_a   1.000
_cell.length_b   1.000
_cell.length_c   1.000
_cell.angle_alpha   90.00
_cell.angle_beta   90.00
_cell.angle_gamma   90.00
#
_symmetry.space_group_name_H-M   'P 1'
#
loop_
_entity.id
_entity.type
_entity.pdbx_description
1 polymer ?
#
loop_
_entity_poly.entity_id
_entity_poly.type
_entity_poly.pdbx_seq_one_letter_code
_entity_poly.pdbx_strand_id
1 'polypeptide(L)'
;MVLYIIFFLLVISINYIAEKNGYRRKPILAFSFILLALFVGMSDMLGGYDRYIYASLFDDIADITRAGGSYKDASIFTLYSSEIGYIGCNILISFITSNRYVFILLYTLIIYYLFYLSIKDYCINYTFGMILFMGLMFFFTFTYLRQMVGVGFAWFAIRYVYKKDLYKFIICVLVAASFHNSAIILFPLYFLPIKRFSQRSIIIIMSICLVLGLSGGPSALFRLYGDVTDMQYRTDSYAEQEIGFRYEYIIEALVFLYLILKNYSIILDTKKNIVLLNTSLAFCAILLLFVQSLNGGRLGWYYLIGVISTLSLIANNVKSNNQTRKIIPIICFLLFFRIVYYWGVMLSPYKTFFTNGVREYDPIYEKYEYDENYAIDKFYR
;
A
#
# COMPACT_ATOMS: atom_id res chain seq x y z
N MET A 1 -20.84 -6.00 -0.31
CA MET A 1 -19.99 -6.97 0.43
C MET A 1 -19.75 -8.26 -0.35
N VAL A 2 -20.81 -8.96 -0.81
CA VAL A 2 -20.69 -10.25 -1.53
C VAL A 2 -19.77 -10.16 -2.76
N LEU A 3 -19.87 -9.08 -3.56
CA LEU A 3 -19.05 -8.88 -4.76
C LEU A 3 -17.54 -8.90 -4.45
N TYR A 4 -17.11 -8.26 -3.37
CA TYR A 4 -15.69 -8.25 -2.96
C TYR A 4 -15.17 -9.63 -2.60
N ILE A 5 -16.01 -10.45 -1.92
CA ILE A 5 -15.66 -11.83 -1.57
C ILE A 5 -15.56 -12.69 -2.84
N ILE A 6 -16.54 -12.58 -3.74
CA ILE A 6 -16.51 -13.28 -5.02
C ILE A 6 -15.26 -12.90 -5.81
N PHE A 7 -14.94 -11.61 -5.85
CA PHE A 7 -13.77 -11.10 -6.55
C PHE A 7 -12.45 -11.61 -5.94
N PHE A 8 -12.35 -11.62 -4.60
CA PHE A 8 -11.22 -12.24 -3.89
C PHE A 8 -11.05 -13.72 -4.29
N LEU A 9 -12.14 -14.50 -4.20
CA LEU A 9 -12.10 -15.93 -4.53
C LEU A 9 -11.76 -16.16 -6.01
N LEU A 10 -12.28 -15.34 -6.92
CA LEU A 10 -11.99 -15.41 -8.36
C LEU A 10 -10.48 -15.23 -8.61
N VAL A 11 -9.87 -14.16 -8.11
CA VAL A 11 -8.46 -13.87 -8.31
C VAL A 11 -7.57 -14.98 -7.74
N ILE A 12 -7.90 -15.48 -6.54
CA ILE A 12 -7.14 -16.57 -5.92
C ILE A 12 -7.30 -17.87 -6.73
N SER A 13 -8.52 -18.19 -7.17
CA SER A 13 -8.79 -19.40 -7.96
C SER A 13 -8.04 -19.40 -9.29
N ILE A 14 -7.97 -18.28 -10.00
CA ILE A 14 -7.22 -18.13 -11.25
C ILE A 14 -5.74 -18.48 -11.03
N ASN A 15 -5.11 -17.92 -9.99
CA ASN A 15 -3.71 -18.18 -9.68
C ASN A 15 -3.49 -19.63 -9.19
N TYR A 16 -4.39 -20.17 -8.38
CA TYR A 16 -4.31 -21.54 -7.89
C TYR A 16 -4.43 -22.57 -9.01
N ILE A 17 -5.39 -22.40 -9.92
CA ILE A 17 -5.58 -23.29 -11.09
C ILE A 17 -4.35 -23.25 -11.99
N ALA A 18 -3.79 -22.06 -12.24
CA ALA A 18 -2.58 -21.90 -13.01
C ALA A 18 -1.37 -22.61 -12.38
N GLU A 19 -1.23 -22.51 -11.07
CA GLU A 19 -0.16 -23.17 -10.34
C GLU A 19 -0.30 -24.70 -10.37
N LYS A 20 -1.51 -25.20 -10.13
CA LYS A 20 -1.81 -26.63 -10.11
C LYS A 20 -1.60 -27.31 -11.47
N ASN A 21 -1.99 -26.63 -12.56
CA ASN A 21 -1.90 -27.17 -13.91
C ASN A 21 -0.57 -26.86 -14.63
N GLY A 22 0.40 -26.24 -13.96
CA GLY A 22 1.69 -25.90 -14.54
C GLY A 22 1.64 -24.85 -15.65
N TYR A 23 0.57 -24.05 -15.74
CA TYR A 23 0.45 -22.97 -16.71
C TYR A 23 1.52 -21.88 -16.50
N ARG A 24 1.72 -21.05 -17.54
CA ARG A 24 2.64 -19.89 -17.46
C ARG A 24 2.22 -18.93 -16.33
N ARG A 25 2.86 -19.05 -15.17
CA ARG A 25 2.47 -18.34 -13.95
C ARG A 25 2.58 -16.82 -14.05
N LYS A 26 3.61 -16.30 -14.75
CA LYS A 26 3.84 -14.84 -14.86
C LYS A 26 2.76 -14.10 -15.67
N PRO A 27 2.31 -14.57 -16.85
CA PRO A 27 1.18 -13.95 -17.56
C PRO A 27 -0.12 -13.97 -16.76
N ILE A 28 -0.38 -15.04 -16.01
CA ILE A 28 -1.58 -15.15 -15.17
C ILE A 28 -1.52 -14.20 -13.99
N LEU A 29 -0.35 -14.05 -13.36
CA LEU A 29 -0.15 -13.01 -12.36
C LEU A 29 -0.38 -11.62 -12.94
N ALA A 30 0.16 -11.32 -14.14
CA ALA A 30 -0.07 -10.03 -14.81
C ALA A 30 -1.57 -9.80 -15.07
N PHE A 31 -2.28 -10.81 -15.58
CA PHE A 31 -3.72 -10.75 -15.78
C PHE A 31 -4.48 -10.46 -14.47
N SER A 32 -4.10 -11.12 -13.38
CA SER A 32 -4.68 -10.88 -12.06
C SER A 32 -4.49 -9.43 -11.60
N PHE A 33 -3.29 -8.87 -11.79
CA PHE A 33 -3.02 -7.46 -11.45
C PHE A 33 -3.78 -6.48 -12.34
N ILE A 34 -3.98 -6.80 -13.63
CA ILE A 34 -4.85 -6.01 -14.53
C ILE A 34 -6.30 -6.05 -14.03
N LEU A 35 -6.83 -7.23 -13.68
CA LEU A 35 -8.18 -7.35 -13.12
C LEU A 35 -8.35 -6.50 -11.85
N LEU A 36 -7.37 -6.54 -10.94
CA LEU A 36 -7.38 -5.71 -9.73
C LEU A 36 -7.34 -4.22 -10.06
N ALA A 37 -6.47 -3.81 -10.99
CA ALA A 37 -6.35 -2.43 -11.41
C ALA A 37 -7.66 -1.90 -12.03
N LEU A 38 -8.30 -2.69 -12.88
CA LEU A 38 -9.60 -2.33 -13.47
C LEU A 38 -10.70 -2.28 -12.40
N PHE A 39 -10.77 -3.28 -11.51
CA PHE A 39 -11.77 -3.31 -10.45
C PHE A 39 -11.68 -2.07 -9.53
N VAL A 40 -10.46 -1.65 -9.16
CA VAL A 40 -10.24 -0.48 -8.31
C VAL A 40 -10.34 0.82 -9.12
N GLY A 41 -9.68 0.89 -10.28
CA GLY A 41 -9.57 2.11 -11.08
C GLY A 41 -10.87 2.55 -11.74
N MET A 42 -11.72 1.59 -12.12
CA MET A 42 -13.03 1.90 -12.72
C MET A 42 -14.12 2.15 -11.69
N SER A 43 -13.85 1.98 -10.41
CA SER A 43 -14.84 2.23 -9.35
C SER A 43 -15.16 3.71 -9.20
N ASP A 44 -16.44 4.02 -8.99
CA ASP A 44 -16.96 5.36 -8.86
C ASP A 44 -16.69 5.92 -7.45
N MET A 45 -15.55 6.60 -7.28
CA MET A 45 -15.10 7.26 -6.05
C MET A 45 -15.21 6.41 -4.77
N LEU A 46 -15.09 5.07 -4.90
CA LEU A 46 -15.10 4.16 -3.76
C LEU A 46 -13.79 4.24 -2.97
N GLY A 47 -13.86 4.07 -1.65
CA GLY A 47 -12.70 4.04 -0.77
C GLY A 47 -12.54 5.25 0.15
N GLY A 48 -13.49 6.18 0.14
CA GLY A 48 -13.51 7.33 1.02
C GLY A 48 -13.21 8.67 0.33
N TYR A 49 -13.31 9.74 1.09
CA TYR A 49 -13.25 11.11 0.56
C TYR A 49 -11.88 11.53 -0.01
N ASP A 50 -10.79 10.86 0.33
CA ASP A 50 -9.47 11.16 -0.24
C ASP A 50 -9.48 11.08 -1.79
N ARG A 51 -10.28 10.19 -2.36
CA ARG A 51 -10.44 10.11 -3.81
C ARG A 51 -11.04 11.36 -4.43
N TYR A 52 -12.02 11.95 -3.76
CA TYR A 52 -12.62 13.23 -4.19
C TYR A 52 -11.60 14.38 -4.12
N ILE A 53 -10.75 14.39 -3.07
CA ILE A 53 -9.68 15.38 -2.95
C ILE A 53 -8.69 15.25 -4.13
N TYR A 54 -8.24 14.04 -4.43
CA TYR A 54 -7.33 13.82 -5.57
C TYR A 54 -7.98 14.16 -6.91
N ALA A 55 -9.26 13.84 -7.07
CA ALA A 55 -10.03 14.16 -8.25
C ALA A 55 -10.20 15.69 -8.43
N SER A 56 -10.56 16.41 -7.37
CA SER A 56 -10.67 17.86 -7.40
C SER A 56 -9.36 18.58 -7.73
N LEU A 57 -8.25 18.11 -7.14
CA LEU A 57 -6.92 18.65 -7.45
C LEU A 57 -6.49 18.37 -8.89
N PHE A 58 -6.88 17.21 -9.43
CA PHE A 58 -6.64 16.90 -10.82
C PHE A 58 -7.48 17.75 -11.75
N ASP A 59 -8.76 18.04 -11.43
CA ASP A 59 -9.60 18.90 -12.22
C ASP A 59 -9.03 20.32 -12.33
N ASP A 60 -8.52 20.87 -11.22
CA ASP A 60 -7.84 22.17 -11.19
C ASP A 60 -6.65 22.21 -12.17
N ILE A 61 -5.79 21.18 -12.13
CA ILE A 61 -4.67 21.03 -13.09
C ILE A 61 -5.17 20.85 -14.53
N ALA A 62 -6.20 20.06 -14.76
CA ALA A 62 -6.73 19.81 -16.09
C ALA A 62 -7.34 21.08 -16.72
N ASP A 63 -8.00 21.91 -15.93
CA ASP A 63 -8.56 23.18 -16.38
C ASP A 63 -7.44 24.17 -16.75
N ILE A 64 -6.38 24.27 -15.94
CA ILE A 64 -5.20 25.08 -16.26
C ILE A 64 -4.53 24.60 -17.54
N THR A 65 -4.41 23.28 -17.73
CA THR A 65 -3.81 22.70 -18.94
C THR A 65 -4.63 23.08 -20.18
N ARG A 66 -5.96 23.01 -20.12
CA ARG A 66 -6.84 23.39 -21.23
C ARG A 66 -6.78 24.88 -21.55
N ALA A 67 -6.73 25.71 -20.51
CA ALA A 67 -6.66 27.15 -20.67
C ALA A 67 -5.29 27.65 -21.12
N GLY A 68 -4.25 26.82 -21.11
CA GLY A 68 -2.87 27.23 -21.37
C GLY A 68 -2.31 28.16 -20.29
N GLY A 69 -2.83 28.03 -19.05
CA GLY A 69 -2.49 28.87 -17.90
C GLY A 69 -1.19 28.45 -17.19
N SER A 70 -0.87 29.19 -16.12
CA SER A 70 0.24 28.88 -15.24
C SER A 70 -0.16 27.92 -14.14
N TYR A 71 0.59 26.83 -13.95
CA TYR A 71 0.35 25.88 -12.85
C TYR A 71 0.73 26.41 -11.46
N LYS A 72 1.44 27.57 -11.36
CA LYS A 72 1.96 28.07 -10.08
C LYS A 72 0.89 28.31 -9.02
N ASP A 73 -0.32 28.66 -9.47
CA ASP A 73 -1.43 29.02 -8.59
C ASP A 73 -2.37 27.83 -8.31
N ALA A 74 -2.07 26.64 -8.86
CA ALA A 74 -2.86 25.46 -8.64
C ALA A 74 -2.80 24.98 -7.18
N SER A 75 -3.94 24.61 -6.62
CA SER A 75 -4.10 24.15 -5.21
C SER A 75 -3.17 23.01 -4.82
N ILE A 76 -2.81 22.16 -5.78
CA ILE A 76 -1.91 21.02 -5.57
C ILE A 76 -0.51 21.47 -5.13
N PHE A 77 -0.01 22.62 -5.58
CA PHE A 77 1.31 23.13 -5.19
C PHE A 77 1.32 23.65 -3.75
N THR A 78 0.20 24.16 -3.27
CA THR A 78 0.05 24.57 -1.87
C THR A 78 -0.09 23.38 -0.94
N LEU A 79 -0.90 22.38 -1.32
CA LEU A 79 -1.21 21.24 -0.47
C LEU A 79 -0.11 20.18 -0.45
N TYR A 80 0.66 20.01 -1.55
CA TYR A 80 1.62 18.93 -1.73
C TYR A 80 2.96 19.41 -2.29
N SER A 81 3.40 20.60 -1.90
CA SER A 81 4.61 21.29 -2.43
C SER A 81 5.88 20.43 -2.49
N SER A 82 6.07 19.54 -1.51
CA SER A 82 7.23 18.63 -1.43
C SER A 82 7.07 17.34 -2.24
N GLU A 83 5.87 17.04 -2.76
CA GLU A 83 5.57 15.80 -3.49
C GLU A 83 5.58 16.03 -5.01
N ILE A 84 6.72 16.48 -5.53
CA ILE A 84 6.90 16.90 -6.93
C ILE A 84 6.59 15.81 -7.96
N GLY A 85 6.80 14.52 -7.60
CA GLY A 85 6.45 13.39 -8.46
C GLY A 85 4.95 13.23 -8.60
N TYR A 86 4.19 13.46 -7.51
CA TYR A 86 2.73 13.47 -7.56
C TYR A 86 2.22 14.63 -8.42
N ILE A 87 2.72 15.84 -8.20
CA ILE A 87 2.36 17.03 -9.00
C ILE A 87 2.65 16.79 -10.47
N GLY A 88 3.89 16.37 -10.80
CA GLY A 88 4.30 16.09 -12.17
C GLY A 88 3.46 15.03 -12.85
N CYS A 89 3.05 13.97 -12.13
CA CYS A 89 2.18 12.94 -12.66
C CYS A 89 0.77 13.48 -12.98
N ASN A 90 0.19 14.35 -12.13
CA ASN A 90 -1.07 15.03 -12.43
C ASN A 90 -0.97 15.88 -13.70
N ILE A 91 0.09 16.68 -13.83
CA ILE A 91 0.32 17.51 -15.02
C ILE A 91 0.47 16.63 -16.27
N LEU A 92 1.26 15.56 -16.20
CA LEU A 92 1.46 14.66 -17.36
C LEU A 92 0.15 14.00 -17.79
N ILE A 93 -0.67 13.54 -16.85
CA ILE A 93 -1.95 12.91 -17.16
C ILE A 93 -2.96 13.93 -17.70
N SER A 94 -2.90 15.20 -17.27
CA SER A 94 -3.81 16.24 -17.76
C SER A 94 -3.65 16.56 -19.26
N PHE A 95 -2.50 16.26 -19.86
CA PHE A 95 -2.32 16.29 -21.31
C PHE A 95 -2.99 15.12 -22.05
N ILE A 96 -3.31 14.04 -21.34
CA ILE A 96 -3.95 12.84 -21.91
C ILE A 96 -5.47 12.93 -21.77
N THR A 97 -5.93 13.36 -20.59
CA THR A 97 -7.36 13.45 -20.25
C THR A 97 -7.60 14.61 -19.29
N SER A 98 -8.82 15.12 -19.33
CA SER A 98 -9.29 16.08 -18.34
C SER A 98 -10.35 15.46 -17.42
N ASN A 99 -10.67 14.19 -17.61
CA ASN A 99 -11.67 13.49 -16.82
C ASN A 99 -11.04 12.87 -15.58
N ARG A 100 -11.55 13.23 -14.38
CA ARG A 100 -11.07 12.77 -13.08
C ARG A 100 -11.14 11.25 -12.91
N TYR A 101 -12.11 10.59 -13.49
CA TYR A 101 -12.28 9.13 -13.40
C TYR A 101 -11.22 8.41 -14.24
N VAL A 102 -10.94 8.92 -15.44
CA VAL A 102 -9.86 8.40 -16.29
C VAL A 102 -8.51 8.64 -15.64
N PHE A 103 -8.29 9.80 -15.00
CA PHE A 103 -7.09 10.06 -14.20
C PHE A 103 -6.91 9.00 -13.11
N ILE A 104 -7.94 8.72 -12.31
CA ILE A 104 -7.87 7.69 -11.23
C ILE A 104 -7.58 6.31 -11.81
N LEU A 105 -8.19 5.95 -12.96
CA LEU A 105 -7.92 4.69 -13.64
C LEU A 105 -6.45 4.58 -14.07
N LEU A 106 -5.91 5.59 -14.75
CA LEU A 106 -4.51 5.61 -15.20
C LEU A 106 -3.54 5.56 -14.02
N TYR A 107 -3.84 6.32 -12.95
CA TYR A 107 -3.04 6.33 -11.75
C TYR A 107 -3.06 4.96 -11.04
N THR A 108 -4.22 4.32 -10.98
CA THR A 108 -4.39 2.96 -10.42
C THR A 108 -3.62 1.92 -11.23
N LEU A 109 -3.61 2.03 -12.57
CA LEU A 109 -2.82 1.14 -13.42
C LEU A 109 -1.31 1.24 -13.11
N ILE A 110 -0.78 2.46 -12.85
CA ILE A 110 0.60 2.65 -12.43
C ILE A 110 0.86 1.94 -11.09
N ILE A 111 -0.02 2.10 -10.10
CA ILE A 111 0.09 1.45 -8.78
C ILE A 111 0.19 -0.08 -8.94
N TYR A 112 -0.75 -0.67 -9.65
CA TYR A 112 -0.81 -2.13 -9.79
C TYR A 112 0.31 -2.70 -10.66
N TYR A 113 0.81 -1.94 -11.64
CA TYR A 113 2.00 -2.31 -12.38
C TYR A 113 3.25 -2.40 -11.49
N LEU A 114 3.46 -1.42 -10.61
CA LEU A 114 4.58 -1.43 -9.67
C LEU A 114 4.48 -2.61 -8.67
N PHE A 115 3.28 -2.90 -8.17
CA PHE A 115 3.05 -4.06 -7.29
C PHE A 115 3.26 -5.38 -8.02
N TYR A 116 2.80 -5.50 -9.27
CA TYR A 116 3.06 -6.67 -10.12
C TYR A 116 4.56 -6.93 -10.26
N LEU A 117 5.36 -5.90 -10.57
CA LEU A 117 6.82 -6.05 -10.71
C LEU A 117 7.45 -6.62 -9.43
N SER A 118 7.00 -6.17 -8.27
CA SER A 118 7.54 -6.59 -6.98
C SER A 118 7.08 -8.01 -6.60
N ILE A 119 5.79 -8.31 -6.72
CA ILE A 119 5.26 -9.65 -6.43
C ILE A 119 5.88 -10.68 -7.38
N LYS A 120 5.98 -10.37 -8.68
CA LYS A 120 6.62 -11.22 -9.68
C LYS A 120 8.07 -11.58 -9.31
N ASP A 121 8.81 -10.62 -8.79
CA ASP A 121 10.24 -10.80 -8.53
C ASP A 121 10.52 -11.42 -7.15
N TYR A 122 9.69 -11.15 -6.16
CA TYR A 122 9.97 -11.57 -4.78
C TYR A 122 9.22 -12.82 -4.35
N CYS A 123 8.00 -13.06 -4.82
CA CYS A 123 7.23 -14.22 -4.44
C CYS A 123 7.61 -15.45 -5.28
N ILE A 124 7.80 -16.59 -4.60
CA ILE A 124 8.03 -17.88 -5.25
C ILE A 124 6.70 -18.53 -5.63
N ASN A 125 5.70 -18.40 -4.75
CA ASN A 125 4.36 -18.89 -4.94
C ASN A 125 3.40 -17.72 -5.14
N TYR A 126 2.90 -17.54 -6.36
CA TYR A 126 2.04 -16.40 -6.69
C TYR A 126 0.63 -16.51 -6.08
N THR A 127 0.12 -17.72 -5.90
CA THR A 127 -1.18 -17.92 -5.22
C THR A 127 -1.13 -17.36 -3.81
N PHE A 128 -0.11 -17.73 -3.01
CA PHE A 128 0.06 -17.20 -1.67
C PHE A 128 0.44 -15.71 -1.67
N GLY A 129 1.25 -15.26 -2.63
CA GLY A 129 1.54 -13.84 -2.81
C GLY A 129 0.28 -13.02 -3.04
N MET A 130 -0.66 -13.51 -3.86
CA MET A 130 -1.94 -12.84 -4.11
C MET A 130 -2.88 -12.88 -2.91
N ILE A 131 -2.96 -14.01 -2.18
CA ILE A 131 -3.74 -14.12 -0.94
C ILE A 131 -3.27 -13.06 0.07
N LEU A 132 -1.95 -12.95 0.29
CA LEU A 132 -1.35 -12.00 1.21
C LEU A 132 -1.55 -10.55 0.73
N PHE A 133 -1.34 -10.29 -0.55
CA PHE A 133 -1.55 -8.96 -1.13
C PHE A 133 -3.01 -8.50 -0.98
N MET A 134 -3.96 -9.35 -1.32
CA MET A 134 -5.38 -9.00 -1.21
C MET A 134 -5.84 -8.88 0.25
N GLY A 135 -5.33 -9.71 1.14
CA GLY A 135 -5.68 -9.63 2.57
C GLY A 135 -5.09 -8.42 3.29
N LEU A 136 -3.90 -7.94 2.87
CA LEU A 136 -3.13 -6.95 3.62
C LEU A 136 -3.05 -5.58 2.95
N MET A 137 -3.22 -5.48 1.62
CA MET A 137 -2.93 -4.24 0.86
C MET A 137 -4.08 -3.77 -0.04
N PHE A 138 -4.87 -4.68 -0.57
CA PHE A 138 -5.82 -4.42 -1.66
C PHE A 138 -6.73 -3.21 -1.40
N PHE A 139 -7.39 -3.14 -0.24
CA PHE A 139 -8.36 -2.06 0.02
C PHE A 139 -7.70 -0.69 0.17
N PHE A 140 -6.46 -0.62 0.61
CA PHE A 140 -5.75 0.65 0.74
C PHE A 140 -5.46 1.30 -0.62
N THR A 141 -5.47 0.52 -1.70
CA THR A 141 -5.32 1.04 -3.07
C THR A 141 -6.55 1.82 -3.56
N PHE A 142 -7.71 1.68 -2.91
CA PHE A 142 -8.87 2.51 -3.22
C PHE A 142 -8.71 3.95 -2.74
N THR A 143 -7.99 4.18 -1.65
CA THR A 143 -7.95 5.45 -0.95
C THR A 143 -6.61 6.17 -1.11
N TYR A 144 -5.51 5.52 -0.77
CA TYR A 144 -4.20 6.16 -0.57
C TYR A 144 -3.37 6.23 -1.86
N LEU A 145 -3.91 6.80 -2.94
CA LEU A 145 -3.31 6.76 -4.28
C LEU A 145 -1.83 7.19 -4.29
N ARG A 146 -1.50 8.36 -3.72
CA ARG A 146 -0.12 8.90 -3.68
C ARG A 146 0.82 7.97 -2.93
N GLN A 147 0.41 7.54 -1.74
CA GLN A 147 1.21 6.66 -0.90
C GLN A 147 1.42 5.29 -1.58
N MET A 148 0.41 4.78 -2.29
CA MET A 148 0.52 3.49 -2.99
C MET A 148 1.54 3.50 -4.13
N VAL A 149 1.66 4.61 -4.87
CA VAL A 149 2.76 4.78 -5.84
C VAL A 149 4.11 4.82 -5.13
N GLY A 150 4.22 5.58 -4.03
CA GLY A 150 5.42 5.61 -3.20
C GLY A 150 5.81 4.22 -2.66
N VAL A 151 4.84 3.46 -2.15
CA VAL A 151 5.03 2.05 -1.71
C VAL A 151 5.48 1.16 -2.86
N GLY A 152 4.90 1.32 -4.04
CA GLY A 152 5.27 0.56 -5.24
C GLY A 152 6.74 0.77 -5.63
N PHE A 153 7.22 2.01 -5.68
CA PHE A 153 8.63 2.32 -5.92
C PHE A 153 9.53 1.85 -4.79
N ALA A 154 9.09 1.95 -3.54
CA ALA A 154 9.82 1.45 -2.38
C ALA A 154 10.01 -0.07 -2.44
N TRP A 155 8.96 -0.83 -2.77
CA TRP A 155 9.07 -2.27 -2.97
C TRP A 155 10.03 -2.61 -4.12
N PHE A 156 9.96 -1.84 -5.21
CA PHE A 156 10.89 -1.99 -6.33
C PHE A 156 12.35 -1.72 -5.90
N ALA A 157 12.60 -0.77 -4.99
CA ALA A 157 13.93 -0.41 -4.51
C ALA A 157 14.64 -1.53 -3.75
N ILE A 158 13.90 -2.41 -3.05
CA ILE A 158 14.48 -3.48 -2.20
C ILE A 158 15.43 -4.40 -2.97
N ARG A 159 15.24 -4.56 -4.30
CA ARG A 159 16.16 -5.34 -5.14
C ARG A 159 17.59 -4.79 -5.12
N TYR A 160 17.75 -3.51 -4.95
CA TYR A 160 19.06 -2.86 -4.92
C TYR A 160 19.77 -3.01 -3.57
N VAL A 161 19.03 -3.36 -2.49
CA VAL A 161 19.63 -3.71 -1.20
C VAL A 161 20.43 -5.00 -1.30
N TYR A 162 19.85 -6.09 -1.83
CA TYR A 162 20.59 -7.36 -1.96
C TYR A 162 21.60 -7.37 -3.12
N LYS A 163 21.45 -6.46 -4.10
CA LYS A 163 22.43 -6.23 -5.18
C LYS A 163 23.58 -5.33 -4.73
N LYS A 164 23.47 -4.67 -3.56
CA LYS A 164 24.44 -3.70 -3.05
C LYS A 164 24.66 -2.48 -3.97
N ASP A 165 23.60 -2.04 -4.67
CA ASP A 165 23.61 -0.90 -5.56
C ASP A 165 22.96 0.31 -4.83
N LEU A 166 23.77 1.03 -4.04
CA LEU A 166 23.31 2.17 -3.24
C LEU A 166 22.71 3.28 -4.11
N TYR A 167 23.35 3.58 -5.24
CA TYR A 167 22.92 4.67 -6.10
C TYR A 167 21.48 4.45 -6.63
N LYS A 168 21.21 3.27 -7.18
CA LYS A 168 19.87 2.95 -7.67
C LYS A 168 18.87 2.83 -6.54
N PHE A 169 19.28 2.36 -5.36
CA PHE A 169 18.42 2.34 -4.19
C PHE A 169 17.99 3.76 -3.80
N ILE A 170 18.94 4.70 -3.69
CA ILE A 170 18.67 6.10 -3.35
C ILE A 170 17.72 6.72 -4.38
N ILE A 171 18.00 6.56 -5.67
CA ILE A 171 17.12 7.10 -6.73
C ILE A 171 15.69 6.58 -6.55
N CYS A 172 15.50 5.28 -6.36
CA CYS A 172 14.16 4.72 -6.20
C CYS A 172 13.46 5.23 -4.92
N VAL A 173 14.20 5.42 -3.81
CA VAL A 173 13.64 5.97 -2.57
C VAL A 173 13.27 7.45 -2.76
N LEU A 174 14.09 8.24 -3.45
CA LEU A 174 13.78 9.64 -3.76
C LEU A 174 12.56 9.75 -4.70
N VAL A 175 12.47 8.89 -5.71
CA VAL A 175 11.26 8.81 -6.55
C VAL A 175 10.05 8.42 -5.71
N ALA A 176 10.15 7.43 -4.82
CA ALA A 176 9.07 7.07 -3.92
C ALA A 176 8.65 8.25 -3.03
N ALA A 177 9.62 8.98 -2.45
CA ALA A 177 9.41 10.14 -1.60
C ALA A 177 8.78 11.32 -2.36
N SER A 178 9.09 11.49 -3.65
CA SER A 178 8.47 12.52 -4.47
C SER A 178 6.97 12.31 -4.74
N PHE A 179 6.45 11.08 -4.53
CA PHE A 179 5.02 10.78 -4.53
C PHE A 179 4.41 10.83 -3.13
N HIS A 180 5.17 10.44 -2.12
CA HIS A 180 4.72 10.51 -0.73
C HIS A 180 5.93 10.55 0.22
N ASN A 181 6.11 11.65 0.93
CA ASN A 181 7.29 11.95 1.75
C ASN A 181 7.65 10.85 2.75
N SER A 182 6.66 10.15 3.31
CA SER A 182 6.93 9.08 4.29
C SER A 182 7.71 7.89 3.72
N ALA A 183 7.89 7.80 2.38
CA ALA A 183 8.70 6.74 1.77
C ALA A 183 10.20 6.78 2.19
N ILE A 184 10.67 7.92 2.71
CA ILE A 184 12.04 8.06 3.22
C ILE A 184 12.32 7.08 4.38
N ILE A 185 11.27 6.57 5.06
CA ILE A 185 11.40 5.56 6.11
C ILE A 185 12.05 4.26 5.60
N LEU A 186 12.07 4.01 4.29
CA LEU A 186 12.75 2.85 3.73
C LEU A 186 14.29 2.98 3.74
N PHE A 187 14.81 4.21 3.85
CA PHE A 187 16.25 4.48 3.72
C PHE A 187 17.13 3.65 4.67
N PRO A 188 16.79 3.47 5.96
CA PRO A 188 17.58 2.65 6.88
C PRO A 188 17.75 1.18 6.45
N LEU A 189 16.85 0.64 5.64
CA LEU A 189 16.89 -0.76 5.19
C LEU A 189 18.20 -1.11 4.46
N TYR A 190 18.78 -0.17 3.71
CA TYR A 190 20.02 -0.43 2.97
C TYR A 190 21.22 -0.70 3.87
N PHE A 191 21.22 -0.09 5.05
CA PHE A 191 22.32 -0.18 6.02
C PHE A 191 22.17 -1.36 6.97
N LEU A 192 21.04 -2.04 6.97
CA LEU A 192 20.87 -3.27 7.73
C LEU A 192 21.82 -4.35 7.17
N PRO A 193 22.55 -5.06 8.06
CA PRO A 193 23.46 -6.12 7.62
C PRO A 193 22.67 -7.25 6.95
N ILE A 194 23.16 -7.72 5.79
CA ILE A 194 22.60 -8.90 5.09
C ILE A 194 23.06 -10.16 5.82
N LYS A 195 22.53 -10.38 7.00
CA LYS A 195 22.76 -11.57 7.80
C LYS A 195 21.45 -12.04 8.44
N ARG A 196 21.41 -13.34 8.72
CA ARG A 196 20.32 -13.92 9.50
C ARG A 196 20.60 -13.62 10.99
N PHE A 197 19.65 -12.91 11.62
CA PHE A 197 19.73 -12.66 13.06
C PHE A 197 19.33 -13.93 13.84
N SER A 198 19.84 -14.12 15.06
CA SER A 198 19.35 -15.17 15.92
C SER A 198 17.92 -14.89 16.38
N GLN A 199 17.11 -15.94 16.59
CA GLN A 199 15.74 -15.77 17.09
C GLN A 199 15.72 -15.00 18.42
N ARG A 200 16.72 -15.23 19.29
CA ARG A 200 16.90 -14.51 20.55
C ARG A 200 17.07 -13.00 20.32
N SER A 201 17.97 -12.63 19.39
CA SER A 201 18.22 -11.23 19.03
C SER A 201 16.96 -10.58 18.46
N ILE A 202 16.18 -11.29 17.64
CA ILE A 202 14.93 -10.79 17.07
C ILE A 202 13.93 -10.48 18.21
N ILE A 203 13.73 -11.41 19.14
CA ILE A 203 12.81 -11.22 20.27
C ILE A 203 13.23 -10.02 21.11
N ILE A 204 14.53 -9.89 21.43
CA ILE A 204 15.04 -8.75 22.21
C ILE A 204 14.77 -7.44 21.47
N ILE A 205 15.10 -7.35 20.17
CA ILE A 205 14.89 -6.14 19.37
C ILE A 205 13.40 -5.79 19.32
N MET A 206 12.53 -6.75 19.09
CA MET A 206 11.07 -6.53 19.05
C MET A 206 10.53 -6.07 20.40
N SER A 207 11.03 -6.63 21.50
CA SER A 207 10.67 -6.19 22.86
C SER A 207 11.10 -4.74 23.11
N ILE A 208 12.31 -4.36 22.68
CA ILE A 208 12.79 -2.97 22.78
C ILE A 208 11.91 -2.05 21.94
N CYS A 209 11.56 -2.44 20.69
CA CYS A 209 10.66 -1.66 19.83
C CYS A 209 9.29 -1.45 20.50
N LEU A 210 8.74 -2.49 21.12
CA LEU A 210 7.47 -2.37 21.84
C LEU A 210 7.56 -1.43 23.04
N VAL A 211 8.61 -1.55 23.87
CA VAL A 211 8.82 -0.67 25.03
C VAL A 211 8.97 0.79 24.58
N LEU A 212 9.75 1.04 23.53
CA LEU A 212 9.89 2.39 22.95
C LEU A 212 8.57 2.89 22.36
N GLY A 213 7.80 2.03 21.69
CA GLY A 213 6.48 2.38 21.19
C GLY A 213 5.49 2.76 22.29
N LEU A 214 5.50 2.00 23.39
CA LEU A 214 4.67 2.27 24.57
C LEU A 214 5.09 3.55 25.32
N SER A 215 6.34 3.98 25.21
CA SER A 215 6.83 5.24 25.82
C SER A 215 6.39 6.50 25.07
N GLY A 216 5.79 6.38 23.88
CA GLY A 216 5.44 7.52 23.02
C GLY A 216 6.63 8.18 22.31
N GLY A 217 7.86 7.66 22.49
CA GLY A 217 9.09 8.21 21.91
C GLY A 217 9.06 8.39 20.40
N PRO A 218 8.64 7.41 19.61
CA PRO A 218 8.53 7.54 18.15
C PRO A 218 7.55 8.62 17.70
N SER A 219 6.44 8.82 18.42
CA SER A 219 5.49 9.90 18.13
C SER A 219 6.10 11.28 18.41
N ALA A 220 6.92 11.40 19.46
CA ALA A 220 7.67 12.63 19.76
C ALA A 220 8.74 12.94 18.69
N LEU A 221 9.44 11.92 18.18
CA LEU A 221 10.38 12.07 17.07
C LEU A 221 9.69 12.51 15.77
N PHE A 222 8.48 12.04 15.54
CA PHE A 222 7.69 12.43 14.36
C PHE A 222 7.27 13.91 14.42
N ARG A 223 6.93 14.42 15.61
CA ARG A 223 6.69 15.86 15.85
C ARG A 223 7.93 16.70 15.58
N LEU A 224 9.07 16.30 16.15
CA LEU A 224 10.36 16.95 15.89
C LEU A 224 10.71 17.02 14.40
N TYR A 225 10.41 15.98 13.64
CA TYR A 225 10.60 15.99 12.17
C TYR A 225 9.68 17.01 11.48
N GLY A 226 8.44 17.14 11.93
CA GLY A 226 7.50 18.14 11.43
C GLY A 226 7.98 19.58 11.70
N ASP A 227 8.50 19.83 12.91
CA ASP A 227 9.03 21.13 13.31
C ASP A 227 10.25 21.55 12.46
N VAL A 228 11.12 20.60 12.12
CA VAL A 228 12.33 20.86 11.30
C VAL A 228 12.00 21.06 9.82
N THR A 229 10.89 20.52 9.33
CA THR A 229 10.55 20.53 7.89
C THR A 229 9.52 21.58 7.49
N ASP A 230 9.18 22.55 8.38
CA ASP A 230 8.12 23.55 8.19
C ASP A 230 6.75 22.96 7.82
N MET A 231 6.53 21.69 8.13
CA MET A 231 5.25 20.99 7.96
C MET A 231 4.39 21.02 9.23
N GLN A 232 4.62 21.97 10.13
CA GLN A 232 3.98 22.08 11.45
C GLN A 232 2.45 21.93 11.38
N TYR A 233 1.80 22.64 10.49
CA TYR A 233 0.32 22.57 10.38
C TYR A 233 -0.20 21.16 10.08
N ARG A 234 0.53 20.35 9.30
CA ARG A 234 0.16 18.97 9.02
C ARG A 234 0.57 18.01 10.13
N THR A 235 1.75 18.20 10.71
CA THR A 235 2.22 17.38 11.82
C THR A 235 1.45 17.64 13.10
N ASP A 236 1.04 18.86 13.39
CA ASP A 236 0.22 19.19 14.56
C ASP A 236 -1.21 18.65 14.41
N SER A 237 -1.84 18.82 13.24
CA SER A 237 -3.18 18.23 12.98
C SER A 237 -3.16 16.70 13.01
N TYR A 238 -2.07 16.06 12.54
CA TYR A 238 -1.88 14.62 12.66
C TYR A 238 -1.51 14.21 14.09
N ALA A 239 -0.70 14.98 14.78
CA ALA A 239 -0.26 14.68 16.15
C ALA A 239 -1.38 14.84 17.19
N GLU A 240 -2.27 15.82 17.04
CA GLU A 240 -3.42 16.03 17.93
C GLU A 240 -4.55 15.02 17.67
N GLN A 241 -4.77 14.61 16.42
CA GLN A 241 -5.77 13.61 16.06
C GLN A 241 -5.28 12.16 16.20
N GLU A 242 -3.97 11.94 16.36
CA GLU A 242 -3.34 10.61 16.25
C GLU A 242 -2.93 9.97 17.56
N ILE A 243 -3.27 10.55 18.72
CA ILE A 243 -3.01 9.88 20.00
C ILE A 243 -4.07 8.79 20.21
N GLY A 244 -3.66 7.54 19.97
CA GLY A 244 -4.53 6.39 20.21
C GLY A 244 -3.73 5.10 20.24
N PHE A 245 -4.07 4.23 21.19
CA PHE A 245 -3.43 2.93 21.31
C PHE A 245 -4.02 1.94 20.31
N ARG A 246 -3.15 1.34 19.49
CA ARG A 246 -3.52 0.36 18.46
C ARG A 246 -3.05 -1.05 18.84
N TYR A 247 -3.83 -1.73 19.65
CA TYR A 247 -3.56 -3.12 20.00
C TYR A 247 -3.49 -4.04 18.78
N GLU A 248 -4.18 -3.68 17.69
CA GLU A 248 -4.15 -4.42 16.44
C GLU A 248 -2.73 -4.53 15.86
N TYR A 249 -1.89 -3.49 16.00
CA TYR A 249 -0.52 -3.53 15.53
C TYR A 249 0.32 -4.54 16.30
N ILE A 250 0.08 -4.68 17.62
CA ILE A 250 0.76 -5.70 18.44
C ILE A 250 0.34 -7.09 17.98
N ILE A 251 -0.96 -7.33 17.81
CA ILE A 251 -1.49 -8.63 17.38
C ILE A 251 -0.93 -8.99 16.00
N GLU A 252 -0.95 -8.05 15.06
CA GLU A 252 -0.46 -8.25 13.70
C GLU A 252 1.05 -8.57 13.70
N ALA A 253 1.85 -7.79 14.41
CA ALA A 253 3.29 -8.03 14.55
C ALA A 253 3.57 -9.40 15.19
N LEU A 254 2.88 -9.77 16.28
CA LEU A 254 3.06 -11.06 16.94
C LEU A 254 2.67 -12.24 16.06
N VAL A 255 1.58 -12.14 15.31
CA VAL A 255 1.14 -13.18 14.37
C VAL A 255 2.18 -13.40 13.28
N PHE A 256 2.69 -12.33 12.64
CA PHE A 256 3.71 -12.47 11.61
C PHE A 256 5.04 -12.95 12.18
N LEU A 257 5.48 -12.44 13.32
CA LEU A 257 6.68 -12.93 14.01
C LEU A 257 6.57 -14.42 14.34
N TYR A 258 5.44 -14.86 14.90
CA TYR A 258 5.20 -16.28 15.19
C TYR A 258 5.30 -17.15 13.94
N LEU A 259 4.63 -16.76 12.84
CA LEU A 259 4.66 -17.51 11.59
C LEU A 259 6.07 -17.58 10.99
N ILE A 260 6.84 -16.49 11.04
CA ILE A 260 8.20 -16.42 10.54
C ILE A 260 9.16 -17.22 11.42
N LEU A 261 9.13 -17.02 12.74
CA LEU A 261 10.08 -17.66 13.67
C LEU A 261 9.85 -19.15 13.80
N LYS A 262 8.59 -19.61 13.78
CA LYS A 262 8.24 -21.04 13.75
C LYS A 262 8.84 -21.76 12.52
N ASN A 263 8.95 -21.06 11.40
CA ASN A 263 9.45 -21.60 10.13
C ASN A 263 10.84 -21.06 9.76
N TYR A 264 11.59 -20.53 10.73
CA TYR A 264 12.81 -19.78 10.50
C TYR A 264 13.90 -20.58 9.77
N SER A 265 14.02 -21.87 10.09
CA SER A 265 14.99 -22.79 9.47
C SER A 265 14.70 -23.11 8.00
N ILE A 266 13.46 -22.92 7.55
CA ILE A 266 13.03 -23.18 6.17
C ILE A 266 13.52 -22.11 5.20
N ILE A 267 13.72 -20.87 5.70
CA ILE A 267 14.11 -19.73 4.89
C ILE A 267 15.53 -19.93 4.39
N LEU A 268 15.69 -20.02 3.07
CA LEU A 268 17.00 -20.25 2.43
C LEU A 268 17.93 -19.06 2.67
N ASP A 269 19.22 -19.38 2.94
CA ASP A 269 20.25 -18.38 3.24
C ASP A 269 20.85 -17.75 1.98
N THR A 270 19.99 -17.12 1.16
CA THR A 270 20.41 -16.32 0.01
C THR A 270 20.32 -14.84 0.34
N LYS A 271 21.18 -14.00 -0.25
CA LYS A 271 21.14 -12.54 -0.04
C LYS A 271 19.73 -11.96 -0.21
N LYS A 272 19.02 -12.40 -1.25
CA LYS A 272 17.66 -11.97 -1.53
C LYS A 272 16.69 -12.34 -0.39
N ASN A 273 16.68 -13.61 0.02
CA ASN A 273 15.77 -14.09 1.05
C ASN A 273 16.07 -13.46 2.42
N ILE A 274 17.36 -13.24 2.74
CA ILE A 274 17.75 -12.57 3.98
C ILE A 274 17.31 -11.11 3.99
N VAL A 275 17.46 -10.38 2.87
CA VAL A 275 16.95 -8.99 2.78
C VAL A 275 15.43 -8.98 2.94
N LEU A 276 14.68 -9.87 2.28
CA LEU A 276 13.24 -9.96 2.40
C LEU A 276 12.79 -10.35 3.81
N LEU A 277 13.51 -11.27 4.46
CA LEU A 277 13.29 -11.60 5.88
C LEU A 277 13.52 -10.37 6.77
N ASN A 278 14.64 -9.67 6.61
CA ASN A 278 14.94 -8.47 7.40
C ASN A 278 13.92 -7.36 7.13
N THR A 279 13.41 -7.26 5.91
CA THR A 279 12.31 -6.35 5.55
C THR A 279 11.01 -6.73 6.28
N SER A 280 10.69 -8.03 6.41
CA SER A 280 9.52 -8.47 7.19
C SER A 280 9.68 -8.23 8.69
N LEU A 281 10.89 -8.39 9.23
CA LEU A 281 11.17 -8.05 10.63
C LEU A 281 11.07 -6.54 10.86
N ALA A 282 11.55 -5.72 9.93
CA ALA A 282 11.41 -4.26 10.00
C ALA A 282 9.93 -3.83 9.95
N PHE A 283 9.08 -4.49 9.17
CA PHE A 283 7.63 -4.28 9.21
C PHE A 283 7.08 -4.47 10.63
N CYS A 284 7.38 -5.61 11.27
CA CYS A 284 6.93 -5.89 12.63
C CYS A 284 7.48 -4.86 13.64
N ALA A 285 8.75 -4.47 13.50
CA ALA A 285 9.36 -3.44 14.35
C ALA A 285 8.65 -2.10 14.25
N ILE A 286 8.28 -1.67 13.02
CA ILE A 286 7.54 -0.42 12.80
C ILE A 286 6.16 -0.48 13.47
N LEU A 287 5.42 -1.57 13.32
CA LEU A 287 4.12 -1.72 13.99
C LEU A 287 4.24 -1.58 15.50
N LEU A 288 5.28 -2.19 16.11
CA LEU A 288 5.52 -2.12 17.55
C LEU A 288 6.00 -0.73 18.00
N LEU A 289 6.84 -0.06 17.19
CA LEU A 289 7.31 1.30 17.48
C LEU A 289 6.18 2.34 17.46
N PHE A 290 5.24 2.19 16.52
CA PHE A 290 4.16 3.15 16.31
C PHE A 290 2.82 2.69 16.89
N VAL A 291 2.84 1.89 17.94
CA VAL A 291 1.64 1.35 18.61
C VAL A 291 0.72 2.43 19.18
N GLN A 292 1.24 3.62 19.49
CA GLN A 292 0.47 4.77 19.98
C GLN A 292 0.08 5.76 18.87
N SER A 293 0.35 5.46 17.61
CA SER A 293 -0.05 6.29 16.46
C SER A 293 -1.18 5.63 15.68
N LEU A 294 -2.27 6.34 15.43
CA LEU A 294 -3.41 5.82 14.66
C LEU A 294 -3.02 5.48 13.21
N ASN A 295 -2.10 6.24 12.63
CA ASN A 295 -1.65 6.10 11.25
C ASN A 295 -0.24 5.46 11.12
N GLY A 296 0.43 5.17 12.23
CA GLY A 296 1.80 4.64 12.22
C GLY A 296 1.96 3.33 11.46
N GLY A 297 0.91 2.49 11.41
CA GLY A 297 0.90 1.26 10.60
C GLY A 297 1.09 1.51 9.10
N ARG A 298 0.71 2.68 8.59
CA ARG A 298 0.92 3.08 7.19
C ARG A 298 2.41 3.18 6.82
N LEU A 299 3.28 3.47 7.79
CA LEU A 299 4.72 3.45 7.60
C LEU A 299 5.24 2.03 7.36
N GLY A 300 4.59 1.02 7.93
CA GLY A 300 4.89 -0.39 7.71
C GLY A 300 4.65 -0.83 6.26
N TRP A 301 3.72 -0.20 5.51
CA TRP A 301 3.41 -0.62 4.14
C TRP A 301 4.63 -0.62 3.21
N TYR A 302 5.61 0.26 3.44
CA TYR A 302 6.86 0.27 2.66
C TYR A 302 7.68 -1.00 2.84
N TYR A 303 7.48 -1.74 3.94
CA TYR A 303 8.15 -2.97 4.29
C TYR A 303 7.28 -4.23 4.12
N LEU A 304 5.98 -4.07 3.87
CA LEU A 304 5.01 -5.17 3.84
C LEU A 304 5.34 -6.25 2.80
N ILE A 305 6.00 -5.90 1.69
CA ILE A 305 6.47 -6.87 0.69
C ILE A 305 7.41 -7.92 1.29
N GLY A 306 8.16 -7.58 2.34
CA GLY A 306 8.96 -8.53 3.10
C GLY A 306 8.08 -9.65 3.69
N VAL A 307 6.98 -9.27 4.35
CA VAL A 307 6.01 -10.23 4.92
C VAL A 307 5.38 -11.08 3.82
N ILE A 308 4.89 -10.43 2.75
CA ILE A 308 4.25 -11.13 1.62
C ILE A 308 5.21 -12.15 1.01
N SER A 309 6.45 -11.76 0.72
CA SER A 309 7.41 -12.64 0.07
C SER A 309 7.92 -13.76 1.00
N THR A 310 8.19 -13.45 2.27
CA THR A 310 8.69 -14.42 3.25
C THR A 310 7.62 -15.47 3.58
N LEU A 311 6.38 -15.06 3.80
CA LEU A 311 5.28 -16.00 4.05
C LEU A 311 4.91 -16.82 2.80
N SER A 312 4.98 -16.22 1.61
CA SER A 312 4.82 -16.94 0.35
C SER A 312 5.89 -18.02 0.16
N LEU A 313 7.16 -17.74 0.53
CA LEU A 313 8.25 -18.71 0.51
C LEU A 313 8.02 -19.83 1.53
N ILE A 314 7.62 -19.50 2.76
CA ILE A 314 7.30 -20.49 3.79
C ILE A 314 6.16 -21.41 3.33
N ALA A 315 5.09 -20.84 2.78
CA ALA A 315 3.93 -21.59 2.30
C ALA A 315 4.24 -22.50 1.11
N ASN A 316 5.23 -22.14 0.29
CA ASN A 316 5.67 -22.95 -0.86
C ASN A 316 6.54 -24.16 -0.45
N ASN A 317 7.14 -24.15 0.74
CA ASN A 317 8.04 -25.21 1.15
C ASN A 317 7.26 -26.46 1.63
N VAL A 318 7.51 -27.61 1.00
CA VAL A 318 6.87 -28.89 1.33
C VAL A 318 7.14 -29.33 2.78
N LYS A 319 8.27 -28.90 3.38
CA LYS A 319 8.63 -29.14 4.78
C LYS A 319 7.89 -28.20 5.76
N SER A 320 7.24 -27.16 5.24
CA SER A 320 6.40 -26.27 6.04
C SER A 320 5.31 -27.10 6.71
N ASN A 321 5.14 -26.91 8.02
CA ASN A 321 4.07 -27.52 8.77
C ASN A 321 2.75 -27.25 8.04
N ASN A 322 2.01 -28.28 7.72
CA ASN A 322 0.72 -28.20 6.99
C ASN A 322 -0.25 -27.17 7.63
N GLN A 323 -0.10 -26.93 8.94
CA GLN A 323 -0.87 -25.94 9.68
C GLN A 323 -0.56 -24.50 9.23
N THR A 324 0.72 -24.11 9.08
CA THR A 324 1.09 -22.74 8.64
C THR A 324 0.52 -22.44 7.26
N ARG A 325 0.59 -23.40 6.34
CA ARG A 325 0.05 -23.27 4.99
C ARG A 325 -1.47 -23.08 4.98
N LYS A 326 -2.20 -23.66 5.96
CA LYS A 326 -3.64 -23.49 6.10
C LYS A 326 -4.02 -22.18 6.83
N ILE A 327 -3.23 -21.78 7.81
CA ILE A 327 -3.50 -20.60 8.65
C ILE A 327 -3.36 -19.30 7.86
N ILE A 328 -2.35 -19.18 6.99
CA ILE A 328 -2.12 -17.94 6.21
C ILE A 328 -3.36 -17.50 5.41
N PRO A 329 -3.99 -18.34 4.57
CA PRO A 329 -5.20 -17.96 3.84
C PRO A 329 -6.37 -17.57 4.77
N ILE A 330 -6.52 -18.26 5.89
CA ILE A 330 -7.59 -17.98 6.86
C ILE A 330 -7.39 -16.58 7.46
N ILE A 331 -6.19 -16.26 7.93
CA ILE A 331 -5.87 -14.94 8.49
C ILE A 331 -6.10 -13.86 7.44
N CYS A 332 -5.58 -14.05 6.21
CA CYS A 332 -5.75 -13.07 5.13
C CYS A 332 -7.22 -12.87 4.76
N PHE A 333 -8.01 -13.95 4.73
CA PHE A 333 -9.44 -13.84 4.46
C PHE A 333 -10.18 -13.11 5.58
N LEU A 334 -9.85 -13.38 6.85
CA LEU A 334 -10.43 -12.68 7.99
C LEU A 334 -10.07 -11.18 7.98
N LEU A 335 -8.82 -10.82 7.66
CA LEU A 335 -8.40 -9.43 7.53
C LEU A 335 -9.09 -8.73 6.36
N PHE A 336 -9.20 -9.41 5.22
CA PHE A 336 -9.95 -8.93 4.07
C PHE A 336 -11.42 -8.67 4.44
N PHE A 337 -12.08 -9.63 5.07
CA PHE A 337 -13.47 -9.51 5.49
C PHE A 337 -13.66 -8.40 6.52
N ARG A 338 -12.73 -8.26 7.48
CA ARG A 338 -12.76 -7.20 8.48
C ARG A 338 -12.77 -5.82 7.80
N ILE A 339 -11.90 -5.58 6.81
CA ILE A 339 -11.85 -4.29 6.12
C ILE A 339 -13.14 -4.04 5.34
N VAL A 340 -13.67 -5.04 4.62
CA VAL A 340 -14.95 -4.92 3.91
C VAL A 340 -16.09 -4.55 4.88
N TYR A 341 -16.06 -5.10 6.08
CA TYR A 341 -17.06 -4.81 7.11
C TYR A 341 -16.92 -3.39 7.65
N TYR A 342 -15.71 -2.97 8.06
CA TYR A 342 -15.47 -1.65 8.64
C TYR A 342 -15.59 -0.51 7.61
N TRP A 343 -15.20 -0.74 6.37
CA TRP A 343 -15.28 0.23 5.29
C TRP A 343 -16.57 0.09 4.46
N GLY A 344 -17.54 -0.68 4.95
CA GLY A 344 -18.74 -1.03 4.20
C GLY A 344 -19.43 0.15 3.53
N VAL A 345 -19.57 1.27 4.25
CA VAL A 345 -20.16 2.52 3.73
C VAL A 345 -19.32 3.11 2.59
N MET A 346 -17.97 3.02 2.68
CA MET A 346 -17.06 3.56 1.66
C MET A 346 -16.89 2.65 0.44
N LEU A 347 -17.31 1.39 0.53
CA LEU A 347 -17.10 0.37 -0.49
C LEU A 347 -18.41 -0.13 -1.11
N SER A 348 -19.57 0.19 -0.56
CA SER A 348 -20.87 -0.34 -0.98
C SER A 348 -21.90 0.79 -1.18
N PRO A 349 -22.74 0.68 -2.21
CA PRO A 349 -22.71 -0.34 -3.27
C PRO A 349 -21.52 -0.15 -4.22
N TYR A 350 -20.96 -1.25 -4.72
CA TYR A 350 -19.94 -1.16 -5.77
C TYR A 350 -20.57 -0.63 -7.05
N LYS A 351 -20.01 0.45 -7.57
CA LYS A 351 -20.47 1.14 -8.76
C LYS A 351 -19.25 1.57 -9.59
N THR A 352 -19.38 1.57 -10.88
CA THR A 352 -18.35 2.07 -11.79
C THR A 352 -18.77 3.42 -12.38
N PHE A 353 -17.82 4.20 -12.84
CA PHE A 353 -18.10 5.48 -13.50
C PHE A 353 -18.75 5.33 -14.90
N PHE A 354 -18.92 4.10 -15.39
CA PHE A 354 -19.73 3.82 -16.59
C PHE A 354 -21.23 3.89 -16.31
N THR A 355 -21.67 3.88 -15.05
CA THR A 355 -23.08 3.99 -14.68
C THR A 355 -23.34 5.39 -14.14
N ASN A 356 -24.19 6.18 -14.84
CA ASN A 356 -24.57 7.49 -14.43
C ASN A 356 -25.52 7.46 -13.21
N GLY A 357 -25.60 8.58 -12.51
CA GLY A 357 -26.50 8.79 -11.39
C GLY A 357 -25.81 8.77 -10.01
N VAL A 358 -26.50 9.35 -9.05
CA VAL A 358 -26.08 9.47 -7.66
C VAL A 358 -26.24 8.13 -6.95
N ARG A 359 -25.35 7.84 -6.00
CA ARG A 359 -25.51 6.72 -5.07
C ARG A 359 -26.45 7.17 -3.95
N GLU A 360 -27.63 6.59 -3.88
CA GLU A 360 -28.55 6.84 -2.77
C GLU A 360 -27.88 6.47 -1.44
N TYR A 361 -28.04 7.30 -0.43
CA TYR A 361 -27.50 7.10 0.93
C TYR A 361 -25.96 6.98 0.99
N ASP A 362 -25.23 7.58 0.06
CA ASP A 362 -23.77 7.68 0.16
C ASP A 362 -23.38 8.97 0.90
N PRO A 363 -23.01 8.89 2.19
CA PRO A 363 -22.68 10.08 2.98
C PRO A 363 -21.40 10.77 2.50
N ILE A 364 -20.54 10.06 1.78
CA ILE A 364 -19.33 10.65 1.19
C ILE A 364 -19.70 11.43 -0.06
N TYR A 365 -20.54 10.86 -0.91
CA TYR A 365 -21.07 11.53 -2.09
C TYR A 365 -21.82 12.82 -1.69
N GLU A 366 -22.76 12.74 -0.76
CA GLU A 366 -23.52 13.91 -0.29
C GLU A 366 -22.65 15.02 0.28
N LYS A 367 -21.51 14.67 0.87
CA LYS A 367 -20.58 15.64 1.49
C LYS A 367 -19.52 16.19 0.54
N TYR A 368 -19.02 15.40 -0.40
CA TYR A 368 -17.82 15.71 -1.18
C TYR A 368 -18.00 15.70 -2.70
N GLU A 369 -19.10 15.16 -3.22
CA GLU A 369 -19.42 15.23 -4.65
C GLU A 369 -20.19 16.50 -4.94
N TYR A 370 -19.48 17.61 -5.05
CA TYR A 370 -20.08 18.92 -5.34
C TYR A 370 -20.10 19.25 -6.83
N ASP A 371 -19.53 18.39 -7.66
CA ASP A 371 -19.35 18.70 -9.06
C ASP A 371 -20.55 18.23 -9.87
N GLU A 372 -21.53 19.13 -10.05
CA GLU A 372 -22.72 18.91 -10.88
C GLU A 372 -22.37 18.52 -12.34
N ASN A 373 -21.18 18.88 -12.83
CA ASN A 373 -20.73 18.54 -14.19
C ASN A 373 -20.62 17.03 -14.40
N TYR A 374 -20.41 16.25 -13.34
CA TYR A 374 -20.34 14.79 -13.40
C TYR A 374 -21.62 14.07 -12.98
N ALA A 375 -22.66 14.80 -12.56
CA ALA A 375 -23.90 14.20 -12.07
C ALA A 375 -24.65 13.46 -13.19
N ILE A 376 -24.66 14.03 -14.41
CA ILE A 376 -25.39 13.51 -15.56
C ILE A 376 -24.51 12.54 -16.36
N ASP A 377 -23.29 12.94 -16.68
CA ASP A 377 -22.36 12.12 -17.47
C ASP A 377 -20.93 12.22 -16.90
N LYS A 378 -20.40 11.08 -16.46
CA LYS A 378 -19.07 10.99 -15.86
C LYS A 378 -17.92 10.94 -16.87
N PHE A 379 -18.21 10.84 -18.16
CA PHE A 379 -17.23 10.90 -19.22
C PHE A 379 -17.00 12.29 -19.78
N TYR A 380 -18.00 13.15 -19.70
CA TYR A 380 -17.98 14.50 -20.25
C TYR A 380 -18.09 15.52 -19.12
N ARG A 381 -17.24 16.50 -19.21
CA ARG A 381 -17.19 17.66 -18.34
C ARG A 381 -17.41 18.95 -19.11
#